data_2da3b51b4b36551af1f16dc2e4ff5bd2
#
_entry.id   2da3b51b4b36551af1f16dc2e4ff5bd2
#
_cell.length_a   1.000
_cell.length_b   1.000
_cell.length_c   1.000
_cell.angle_alpha   90.00
_cell.angle_beta   90.00
_cell.angle_gamma   90.00
#
_symmetry.space_group_name_H-M   'P 1'
#
loop_
_entity.id
_entity.type
_entity.pdbx_description
1 polymer ?
#
loop_
_entity_poly.entity_id
_entity_poly.type
_entity_poly.pdbx_seq_one_letter_code
_entity_poly.pdbx_strand_id
1 'polypeptide(L)'
;MRDFGKKINKYNLKHTYPFISRSSNTYIVPIYEEYHTELLPDSILNTESPEDFVEDFPHRNAINKVYVSRALLPHPQKGDNIIFYMTGGYYKSVVSTIGIVEEIKTNFIDENDFILYCRKRSVFPEDKLRAIWRYRNSKPFVVSFLYVYYFPYRINMKELIDLKVLGGVNDAPRGFKPITEDQFNIILKATKSDESFIIN
;
A
#
# COMPACT_ATOMS: atom_id res chain seq x y z
N MET A 1 33.01 -6.27 -14.13
CA MET A 1 31.77 -5.77 -13.51
C MET A 1 31.11 -6.94 -12.85
N ARG A 2 31.10 -7.04 -11.51
CA ARG A 2 30.50 -8.19 -10.81
C ARG A 2 29.00 -7.98 -10.78
N ASP A 3 28.29 -8.84 -11.46
CA ASP A 3 26.83 -8.90 -11.43
C ASP A 3 26.42 -9.45 -10.06
N PHE A 4 26.12 -8.53 -9.14
CA PHE A 4 25.47 -8.88 -7.89
C PHE A 4 24.00 -9.13 -8.21
N GLY A 5 23.65 -10.38 -8.52
CA GLY A 5 22.26 -10.81 -8.60
C GLY A 5 21.54 -10.48 -7.29
N LYS A 6 21.01 -9.28 -7.19
CA LYS A 6 20.26 -8.81 -6.02
C LYS A 6 18.95 -9.56 -5.98
N LYS A 7 18.88 -10.65 -5.20
CA LYS A 7 17.60 -11.28 -4.84
C LYS A 7 17.04 -10.58 -3.60
N ILE A 8 15.75 -10.28 -3.58
CA ILE A 8 15.11 -9.79 -2.38
C ILE A 8 15.24 -10.82 -1.28
N ASN A 9 15.86 -10.42 -0.18
CA ASN A 9 15.96 -11.25 1.00
C ASN A 9 14.64 -11.16 1.78
N LYS A 10 13.71 -12.08 1.51
CA LYS A 10 12.42 -12.16 2.22
C LYS A 10 12.54 -12.33 3.75
N TYR A 11 13.68 -12.80 4.24
CA TYR A 11 13.92 -12.92 5.68
C TYR A 11 14.33 -11.59 6.32
N ASN A 12 15.03 -10.72 5.56
CA ASN A 12 15.42 -9.41 6.05
C ASN A 12 15.27 -8.34 4.94
N LEU A 13 14.05 -7.87 4.76
CA LEU A 13 13.70 -6.87 3.74
C LEU A 13 14.44 -5.54 3.93
N LYS A 14 14.82 -5.21 5.16
CA LYS A 14 15.56 -3.97 5.45
C LYS A 14 16.94 -3.93 4.80
N HIS A 15 17.55 -5.09 4.54
CA HIS A 15 18.85 -5.18 3.84
C HIS A 15 18.72 -4.98 2.33
N THR A 16 17.55 -5.25 1.75
CA THR A 16 17.30 -5.08 0.32
C THR A 16 16.49 -3.83 0.00
N TYR A 17 15.98 -3.15 1.02
CA TYR A 17 15.27 -1.88 0.87
C TYR A 17 16.19 -0.82 0.18
N PRO A 18 15.69 -0.02 -0.76
CA PRO A 18 14.29 0.10 -1.20
C PRO A 18 13.93 -0.76 -2.42
N PHE A 19 14.69 -1.79 -2.73
CA PHE A 19 14.47 -2.59 -3.95
C PHE A 19 13.22 -3.46 -3.84
N ILE A 20 12.43 -3.49 -4.93
CA ILE A 20 11.26 -4.35 -5.14
C ILE A 20 11.56 -5.39 -6.21
N SER A 21 10.93 -6.58 -6.14
CA SER A 21 11.09 -7.61 -7.16
C SER A 21 9.89 -7.69 -8.09
N ARG A 22 10.14 -7.83 -9.39
CA ARG A 22 9.11 -8.13 -10.38
C ARG A 22 8.47 -9.49 -10.15
N SER A 23 9.25 -10.46 -9.70
CA SER A 23 8.78 -11.82 -9.46
C SER A 23 8.01 -12.01 -8.15
N SER A 24 7.94 -10.99 -7.28
CA SER A 24 7.07 -11.01 -6.11
C SER A 24 5.64 -10.78 -6.52
N ASN A 25 4.69 -11.43 -5.81
CA ASN A 25 3.28 -11.12 -6.03
C ASN A 25 3.04 -9.63 -5.79
N THR A 26 2.15 -9.05 -6.59
CA THR A 26 1.80 -7.64 -6.47
C THR A 26 0.29 -7.51 -6.30
N TYR A 27 -0.12 -6.66 -5.36
CA TYR A 27 -1.52 -6.41 -5.05
C TYR A 27 -1.83 -4.92 -5.16
N ILE A 28 -2.99 -4.60 -5.74
CA ILE A 28 -3.57 -3.26 -5.66
C ILE A 28 -4.48 -3.22 -4.43
N VAL A 29 -4.29 -2.20 -3.58
CA VAL A 29 -4.94 -2.08 -2.27
C VAL A 29 -5.69 -0.77 -2.19
N PRO A 30 -7.03 -0.77 -1.96
CA PRO A 30 -7.80 0.45 -1.87
C PRO A 30 -7.52 1.21 -0.58
N ILE A 31 -7.44 2.52 -0.68
CA ILE A 31 -7.36 3.43 0.46
C ILE A 31 -8.27 4.63 0.22
N TYR A 32 -9.02 5.05 1.22
CA TYR A 32 -9.82 6.27 1.13
C TYR A 32 -8.92 7.52 1.11
N GLU A 33 -9.34 8.55 0.39
CA GLU A 33 -8.61 9.79 0.19
C GLU A 33 -8.12 10.40 1.52
N GLU A 34 -9.01 10.49 2.51
CA GLU A 34 -8.71 11.01 3.86
C GLU A 34 -7.55 10.26 4.56
N TYR A 35 -7.48 8.93 4.40
CA TYR A 35 -6.42 8.11 5.00
C TYR A 35 -5.18 8.01 4.12
N HIS A 36 -5.35 8.19 2.80
CA HIS A 36 -4.25 8.20 1.86
C HIS A 36 -3.29 9.36 2.16
N THR A 37 -3.83 10.57 2.27
CA THR A 37 -3.08 11.78 2.55
C THR A 37 -2.33 11.71 3.88
N GLU A 38 -2.95 11.09 4.89
CA GLU A 38 -2.33 10.90 6.21
C GLU A 38 -1.24 9.82 6.20
N LEU A 39 -1.48 8.68 5.53
CA LEU A 39 -0.55 7.55 5.52
C LEU A 39 0.64 7.78 4.57
N LEU A 40 0.41 8.46 3.45
CA LEU A 40 1.32 8.58 2.32
C LEU A 40 1.53 10.05 1.93
N PRO A 41 2.04 10.90 2.84
CA PRO A 41 2.14 12.35 2.63
C PRO A 41 2.97 12.75 1.41
N ASP A 42 4.01 11.98 1.05
CA ASP A 42 4.84 12.24 -0.13
C ASP A 42 4.08 12.07 -1.45
N SER A 43 2.91 11.42 -1.40
CA SER A 43 2.06 11.20 -2.57
C SER A 43 0.91 12.19 -2.69
N ILE A 44 0.93 13.28 -1.92
CA ILE A 44 -0.06 14.36 -2.01
C ILE A 44 0.04 15.05 -3.37
N LEU A 45 -1.12 15.33 -3.96
CA LEU A 45 -1.17 16.12 -5.20
C LEU A 45 -0.81 17.57 -4.90
N ASN A 46 -0.12 18.24 -5.83
CA ASN A 46 0.15 19.70 -5.76
C ASN A 46 -1.13 20.56 -5.69
N THR A 47 -2.31 19.93 -5.83
CA THR A 47 -3.62 20.56 -5.71
C THR A 47 -4.21 20.49 -4.30
N GLU A 48 -3.59 19.71 -3.40
CA GLU A 48 -3.99 19.62 -2.00
C GLU A 48 -3.22 20.68 -1.20
N SER A 49 -3.93 21.48 -0.38
CA SER A 49 -3.27 22.54 0.38
C SER A 49 -2.37 21.95 1.47
N PRO A 50 -1.09 22.34 1.57
CA PRO A 50 -0.22 21.88 2.65
C PRO A 50 -0.67 22.39 4.05
N GLU A 51 -1.55 23.37 4.11
CA GLU A 51 -1.96 24.05 5.35
C GLU A 51 -2.92 23.22 6.22
N ASP A 52 -3.51 22.16 5.66
CA ASP A 52 -4.45 21.28 6.38
C ASP A 52 -3.74 20.16 7.17
N PHE A 53 -2.40 20.10 7.19
CA PHE A 53 -1.66 18.99 7.75
C PHE A 53 -0.94 19.32 9.04
N VAL A 54 -1.27 18.56 10.10
CA VAL A 54 -0.53 18.59 11.37
C VAL A 54 0.76 17.78 11.19
N GLU A 55 1.92 18.44 11.19
CA GLU A 55 3.24 17.84 10.93
C GLU A 55 3.70 16.79 11.98
N ASP A 56 3.10 16.73 13.15
CA ASP A 56 3.62 16.02 14.32
C ASP A 56 3.20 14.54 14.45
N PHE A 57 2.55 13.95 13.44
CA PHE A 57 2.15 12.54 13.53
C PHE A 57 3.29 11.57 13.18
N PRO A 58 3.71 10.67 14.11
CA PRO A 58 4.84 9.77 13.89
C PRO A 58 4.72 8.86 12.66
N HIS A 59 3.50 8.50 12.26
CA HIS A 59 3.26 7.63 11.10
C HIS A 59 3.54 8.32 9.76
N ARG A 60 3.50 9.66 9.69
CA ARG A 60 3.70 10.40 8.43
C ARG A 60 5.11 10.22 7.90
N ASN A 61 6.12 10.36 8.76
CA ASN A 61 7.54 10.33 8.39
C ASN A 61 8.15 8.93 8.52
N ALA A 62 7.40 7.95 9.00
CA ALA A 62 7.91 6.60 9.16
C ALA A 62 7.96 5.85 7.83
N ILE A 63 9.10 5.23 7.52
CA ILE A 63 9.24 4.29 6.38
C ILE A 63 8.40 3.04 6.62
N ASN A 64 8.38 2.54 7.86
CA ASN A 64 7.52 1.42 8.25
C ASN A 64 6.15 1.94 8.66
N LYS A 65 5.16 1.56 7.89
CA LYS A 65 3.77 1.97 8.06
C LYS A 65 2.87 0.76 8.26
N VAL A 66 1.66 0.98 8.75
CA VAL A 66 0.66 -0.08 8.87
C VAL A 66 -0.63 0.27 8.15
N TYR A 67 -1.17 -0.72 7.45
CA TYR A 67 -2.47 -0.69 6.83
C TYR A 67 -3.40 -1.68 7.54
N VAL A 68 -4.47 -1.16 8.11
CA VAL A 68 -5.47 -1.97 8.84
C VAL A 68 -6.55 -2.38 7.87
N SER A 69 -6.85 -3.67 7.79
CA SER A 69 -7.85 -4.21 6.88
C SER A 69 -8.75 -5.24 7.55
N ARG A 70 -9.95 -5.39 6.99
CA ARG A 70 -10.89 -6.47 7.28
C ARG A 70 -11.25 -7.25 6.01
N ALA A 71 -10.47 -7.04 4.94
CA ALA A 71 -10.69 -7.73 3.68
C ALA A 71 -10.55 -9.24 3.86
N LEU A 72 -11.37 -9.96 3.11
CA LEU A 72 -11.24 -11.41 2.98
C LEU A 72 -10.03 -11.73 2.08
N LEU A 73 -9.66 -13.01 2.03
CA LEU A 73 -8.60 -13.51 1.15
C LEU A 73 -8.73 -12.98 -0.30
N PRO A 74 -7.60 -12.84 -1.02
CA PRO A 74 -6.25 -13.27 -0.65
C PRO A 74 -5.52 -12.25 0.25
N HIS A 75 -4.65 -12.76 1.10
CA HIS A 75 -3.72 -11.93 1.88
C HIS A 75 -2.34 -11.95 1.21
N PRO A 76 -1.68 -10.80 1.11
CA PRO A 76 -0.28 -10.75 0.67
C PRO A 76 0.62 -11.49 1.68
N GLN A 77 1.84 -11.77 1.28
CA GLN A 77 2.85 -12.38 2.14
C GLN A 77 4.05 -11.43 2.29
N LYS A 78 4.91 -11.71 3.26
CA LYS A 78 6.16 -10.98 3.44
C LYS A 78 6.99 -10.99 2.14
N GLY A 79 7.38 -9.81 1.68
CA GLY A 79 8.14 -9.59 0.45
C GLY A 79 7.27 -9.38 -0.80
N ASP A 80 5.95 -9.44 -0.68
CA ASP A 80 5.05 -9.08 -1.76
C ASP A 80 4.97 -7.55 -1.91
N ASN A 81 4.68 -7.10 -3.12
CA ASN A 81 4.49 -5.69 -3.42
C ASN A 81 3.04 -5.29 -3.19
N ILE A 82 2.82 -4.10 -2.66
CA ILE A 82 1.51 -3.48 -2.57
C ILE A 82 1.50 -2.12 -3.25
N ILE A 83 0.50 -1.89 -4.10
CA ILE A 83 0.26 -0.62 -4.79
C ILE A 83 -0.99 -0.01 -4.18
N PHE A 84 -0.87 1.18 -3.63
CA PHE A 84 -2.01 1.89 -3.06
C PHE A 84 -2.84 2.53 -4.17
N TYR A 85 -4.15 2.27 -4.10
CA TYR A 85 -5.17 2.79 -4.99
C TYR A 85 -6.08 3.71 -4.19
N MET A 86 -5.87 5.01 -4.31
CA MET A 86 -6.72 6.01 -3.69
C MET A 86 -8.11 5.97 -4.36
N THR A 87 -9.14 5.77 -3.57
CA THR A 87 -10.52 5.70 -4.06
C THR A 87 -11.12 7.10 -4.21
N GLY A 88 -11.94 7.33 -5.22
CA GLY A 88 -12.57 8.64 -5.46
C GLY A 88 -13.49 8.65 -6.69
N GLY A 89 -13.75 7.47 -7.29
CA GLY A 89 -14.57 7.32 -8.50
C GLY A 89 -13.75 7.25 -9.78
N TYR A 90 -14.44 7.18 -10.91
CA TYR A 90 -13.88 6.79 -12.22
C TYR A 90 -12.67 7.61 -12.67
N TYR A 91 -12.68 8.92 -12.46
CA TYR A 91 -11.58 9.81 -12.86
C TYR A 91 -10.67 10.23 -11.70
N LYS A 92 -11.14 10.10 -10.45
CA LYS A 92 -10.39 10.56 -9.27
C LYS A 92 -9.61 9.45 -8.59
N SER A 93 -10.06 8.19 -8.72
CA SER A 93 -9.31 7.07 -8.17
C SER A 93 -8.01 6.87 -8.92
N VAL A 94 -6.89 6.80 -8.22
CA VAL A 94 -5.55 6.70 -8.83
C VAL A 94 -4.66 5.70 -8.10
N VAL A 95 -3.76 5.05 -8.81
CA VAL A 95 -2.60 4.41 -8.18
C VAL A 95 -1.57 5.48 -7.84
N SER A 96 -1.03 5.43 -6.64
CA SER A 96 -0.23 6.53 -6.08
C SER A 96 1.14 6.12 -5.57
N THR A 97 1.25 4.97 -4.94
CA THR A 97 2.42 4.61 -4.13
C THR A 97 2.65 3.11 -4.18
N ILE A 98 3.90 2.70 -4.07
CA ILE A 98 4.29 1.31 -3.92
C ILE A 98 5.02 1.09 -2.60
N GLY A 99 4.78 -0.06 -1.98
CA GLY A 99 5.45 -0.53 -0.78
C GLY A 99 5.70 -2.04 -0.82
N ILE A 100 6.49 -2.52 0.14
CA ILE A 100 6.82 -3.94 0.32
C ILE A 100 6.22 -4.41 1.63
N VAL A 101 5.48 -5.52 1.60
CA VAL A 101 4.93 -6.14 2.80
C VAL A 101 6.05 -6.67 3.69
N GLU A 102 6.15 -6.17 4.92
CA GLU A 102 7.12 -6.61 5.91
C GLU A 102 6.54 -7.74 6.78
N GLU A 103 5.30 -7.57 7.21
CA GLU A 103 4.61 -8.52 8.10
C GLU A 103 3.10 -8.43 7.94
N ILE A 104 2.43 -9.54 8.17
CA ILE A 104 0.98 -9.59 8.32
C ILE A 104 0.66 -10.18 9.69
N LYS A 105 0.01 -9.38 10.53
CA LYS A 105 -0.45 -9.82 11.85
C LYS A 105 -1.96 -10.00 11.82
N THR A 106 -2.38 -11.24 11.95
CA THR A 106 -3.81 -11.65 11.96
C THR A 106 -4.30 -12.00 13.35
N ASN A 107 -3.39 -12.49 14.20
CA ASN A 107 -3.72 -12.97 15.54
C ASN A 107 -3.31 -11.93 16.58
N PHE A 108 -4.32 -11.34 17.20
CA PHE A 108 -4.16 -10.45 18.35
C PHE A 108 -4.79 -11.13 19.57
N ILE A 109 -4.14 -10.99 20.74
CA ILE A 109 -4.62 -11.58 21.98
C ILE A 109 -5.95 -10.93 22.37
N ASP A 110 -6.01 -9.60 22.30
CA ASP A 110 -7.16 -8.80 22.63
C ASP A 110 -7.19 -7.44 21.90
N GLU A 111 -8.16 -6.60 22.23
CA GLU A 111 -8.31 -5.26 21.68
C GLU A 111 -7.10 -4.37 21.98
N ASN A 112 -6.52 -4.51 23.17
CA ASN A 112 -5.40 -3.68 23.58
C ASN A 112 -4.11 -4.06 22.82
N ASP A 113 -3.86 -5.36 22.62
CA ASP A 113 -2.73 -5.83 21.77
C ASP A 113 -2.86 -5.29 20.34
N PHE A 114 -4.06 -5.31 19.76
CA PHE A 114 -4.32 -4.73 18.44
C PHE A 114 -4.05 -3.22 18.42
N ILE A 115 -4.55 -2.48 19.40
CA ILE A 115 -4.35 -1.03 19.48
C ILE A 115 -2.88 -0.68 19.66
N LEU A 116 -2.17 -1.37 20.56
CA LEU A 116 -0.75 -1.14 20.81
C LEU A 116 0.09 -1.42 19.56
N TYR A 117 -0.25 -2.45 18.81
CA TYR A 117 0.44 -2.76 17.55
C TYR A 117 0.23 -1.67 16.50
N CYS A 118 -0.97 -1.11 16.39
CA CYS A 118 -1.30 -0.04 15.44
C CYS A 118 -0.76 1.33 15.86
N ARG A 119 -0.59 1.56 17.16
CA ARG A 119 -0.22 2.85 17.75
C ARG A 119 1.05 3.42 17.11
N LYS A 120 1.05 4.71 16.81
CA LYS A 120 2.17 5.46 16.18
C LYS A 120 2.49 5.10 14.72
N ARG A 121 1.84 4.11 14.13
CA ARG A 121 2.09 3.67 12.74
C ARG A 121 0.85 3.67 11.86
N SER A 122 -0.35 3.72 12.48
CA SER A 122 -1.63 3.78 11.80
C SER A 122 -2.14 5.20 11.73
N VAL A 123 -2.88 5.51 10.68
CA VAL A 123 -3.62 6.78 10.52
C VAL A 123 -4.87 6.85 11.41
N PHE A 124 -5.32 5.70 11.94
CA PHE A 124 -6.53 5.66 12.74
C PHE A 124 -6.25 6.07 14.18
N PRO A 125 -7.03 7.03 14.73
CA PRO A 125 -7.03 7.31 16.16
C PRO A 125 -7.58 6.12 16.94
N GLU A 126 -7.33 6.08 18.23
CA GLU A 126 -7.61 4.92 19.09
C GLU A 126 -9.10 4.54 19.13
N ASP A 127 -9.98 5.51 19.17
CA ASP A 127 -11.44 5.30 19.12
C ASP A 127 -11.88 4.59 17.84
N LYS A 128 -11.30 4.97 16.70
CA LYS A 128 -11.54 4.34 15.41
C LYS A 128 -11.00 2.90 15.39
N LEU A 129 -9.80 2.67 15.93
CA LEU A 129 -9.23 1.32 16.04
C LEU A 129 -10.12 0.41 16.90
N ARG A 130 -10.64 0.91 18.03
CA ARG A 130 -11.62 0.19 18.87
C ARG A 130 -12.89 -0.16 18.10
N ALA A 131 -13.42 0.78 17.33
CA ALA A 131 -14.59 0.53 16.47
C ALA A 131 -14.31 -0.54 15.41
N ILE A 132 -13.13 -0.51 14.80
CA ILE A 132 -12.69 -1.52 13.81
C ILE A 132 -12.59 -2.89 14.47
N TRP A 133 -12.02 -2.99 15.66
CA TRP A 133 -11.88 -4.25 16.41
C TRP A 133 -13.24 -4.86 16.80
N ARG A 134 -14.17 -4.03 17.25
CA ARG A 134 -15.49 -4.46 17.75
C ARG A 134 -16.48 -4.83 16.64
N TYR A 135 -16.08 -4.64 15.38
CA TYR A 135 -16.95 -5.00 14.26
C TYR A 135 -17.23 -6.51 14.24
N ARG A 136 -18.52 -6.85 14.26
CA ARG A 136 -18.97 -8.23 14.53
C ARG A 136 -18.65 -9.25 13.41
N ASN A 137 -18.63 -8.81 12.16
CA ASN A 137 -18.61 -9.73 11.01
C ASN A 137 -17.21 -10.21 10.62
N SER A 138 -16.15 -9.50 11.01
CA SER A 138 -14.77 -9.90 10.72
C SER A 138 -13.78 -9.23 11.66
N LYS A 139 -12.79 -9.99 12.10
CA LYS A 139 -11.67 -9.43 12.85
C LYS A 139 -10.72 -8.70 11.91
N PRO A 140 -10.14 -7.58 12.34
CA PRO A 140 -9.12 -6.90 11.56
C PRO A 140 -7.81 -7.68 11.55
N PHE A 141 -7.05 -7.48 10.48
CA PHE A 141 -5.64 -7.81 10.42
C PHE A 141 -4.86 -6.57 10.02
N VAL A 142 -3.56 -6.60 10.27
CA VAL A 142 -2.68 -5.46 10.02
C VAL A 142 -1.56 -5.91 9.08
N VAL A 143 -1.39 -5.15 8.02
CA VAL A 143 -0.25 -5.28 7.11
C VAL A 143 0.77 -4.21 7.47
N SER A 144 1.92 -4.62 8.01
CA SER A 144 3.09 -3.76 8.14
C SER A 144 3.84 -3.75 6.81
N PHE A 145 4.18 -2.58 6.32
CA PHE A 145 4.86 -2.43 5.04
C PHE A 145 5.93 -1.35 5.09
N LEU A 146 6.93 -1.51 4.24
CA LEU A 146 7.95 -0.50 3.97
C LEU A 146 7.48 0.34 2.78
N TYR A 147 7.35 1.64 2.99
CA TYR A 147 7.11 2.60 1.92
C TYR A 147 8.34 2.64 1.00
N VAL A 148 8.16 2.54 -0.30
CA VAL A 148 9.27 2.59 -1.27
C VAL A 148 9.31 3.94 -1.97
N TYR A 149 8.31 4.26 -2.78
CA TYR A 149 8.19 5.57 -3.42
C TYR A 149 6.77 5.84 -3.91
N TYR A 150 6.46 7.11 -4.18
CA TYR A 150 5.25 7.52 -4.87
C TYR A 150 5.47 7.49 -6.39
N PHE A 151 4.42 7.16 -7.14
CA PHE A 151 4.50 7.16 -8.59
C PHE A 151 4.63 8.59 -9.13
N PRO A 152 5.63 8.88 -10.00
CA PRO A 152 5.80 10.21 -10.59
C PRO A 152 4.59 10.67 -11.39
N TYR A 153 3.96 9.75 -12.12
CA TYR A 153 2.71 9.98 -12.84
C TYR A 153 1.64 9.03 -12.31
N ARG A 154 0.50 9.58 -11.94
CA ARG A 154 -0.62 8.79 -11.40
C ARG A 154 -1.60 8.46 -12.50
N ILE A 155 -1.88 7.18 -12.66
CA ILE A 155 -2.88 6.71 -13.61
C ILE A 155 -4.19 6.45 -12.87
N ASN A 156 -5.29 6.96 -13.45
CA ASN A 156 -6.61 6.85 -12.84
C ASN A 156 -7.32 5.54 -13.22
N MET A 157 -8.52 5.31 -12.66
CA MET A 157 -9.31 4.11 -12.94
C MET A 157 -9.58 3.94 -14.44
N LYS A 158 -9.92 5.02 -15.17
CA LYS A 158 -10.17 4.93 -16.60
C LYS A 158 -8.93 4.41 -17.33
N GLU A 159 -7.76 4.98 -17.03
CA GLU A 159 -6.49 4.57 -17.63
C GLU A 159 -6.13 3.12 -17.27
N LEU A 160 -6.38 2.68 -16.02
CA LEU A 160 -6.20 1.29 -15.62
C LEU A 160 -7.09 0.32 -16.39
N ILE A 161 -8.32 0.74 -16.75
CA ILE A 161 -9.23 -0.05 -17.58
C ILE A 161 -8.75 -0.06 -19.04
N ASP A 162 -8.39 1.09 -19.59
CA ASP A 162 -7.87 1.20 -20.96
C ASP A 162 -6.61 0.35 -21.17
N LEU A 163 -5.75 0.29 -20.15
CA LEU A 163 -4.53 -0.52 -20.09
C LEU A 163 -4.78 -2.00 -19.74
N LYS A 164 -6.04 -2.42 -19.56
CA LYS A 164 -6.43 -3.80 -19.19
C LYS A 164 -5.83 -4.31 -17.86
N VAL A 165 -5.47 -3.40 -16.97
CA VAL A 165 -5.10 -3.74 -15.59
C VAL A 165 -6.37 -4.02 -14.77
N LEU A 166 -7.44 -3.26 -15.03
CA LEU A 166 -8.77 -3.53 -14.51
C LEU A 166 -9.69 -3.93 -15.66
N GLY A 167 -10.58 -4.91 -15.41
CA GLY A 167 -11.55 -5.39 -16.38
C GLY A 167 -12.74 -4.43 -16.59
N GLY A 168 -12.91 -3.43 -15.72
CA GLY A 168 -14.01 -2.46 -15.77
C GLY A 168 -14.23 -1.81 -14.40
N VAL A 169 -15.22 -0.94 -14.30
CA VAL A 169 -15.55 -0.18 -13.08
C VAL A 169 -15.85 -1.13 -11.90
N ASN A 170 -16.56 -2.24 -12.16
CA ASN A 170 -16.92 -3.22 -11.14
C ASN A 170 -15.73 -4.05 -10.65
N ASP A 171 -14.60 -4.00 -11.36
CA ASP A 171 -13.36 -4.68 -11.03
C ASP A 171 -12.42 -3.82 -10.17
N ALA A 172 -12.88 -2.65 -9.73
CA ALA A 172 -12.14 -1.80 -8.80
C ALA A 172 -11.77 -2.57 -7.51
N PRO A 173 -10.56 -2.35 -6.98
CA PRO A 173 -10.10 -3.04 -5.77
C PRO A 173 -11.05 -2.80 -4.59
N ARG A 174 -11.46 -3.88 -3.92
CA ARG A 174 -12.25 -3.85 -2.66
C ARG A 174 -11.49 -4.44 -1.47
N GLY A 175 -10.27 -4.91 -1.74
CA GLY A 175 -9.32 -5.52 -0.81
C GLY A 175 -7.99 -5.70 -1.53
N PHE A 176 -7.22 -6.71 -1.16
CA PHE A 176 -5.96 -7.02 -1.82
C PHE A 176 -6.21 -7.69 -3.17
N LYS A 177 -6.31 -6.89 -4.23
CA LYS A 177 -6.52 -7.39 -5.59
C LYS A 177 -5.18 -7.82 -6.19
N PRO A 178 -4.96 -9.13 -6.46
CA PRO A 178 -3.74 -9.57 -7.12
C PRO A 178 -3.72 -9.08 -8.57
N ILE A 179 -2.53 -8.76 -9.05
CA ILE A 179 -2.27 -8.46 -10.47
C ILE A 179 -1.11 -9.33 -10.97
N THR A 180 -1.09 -9.55 -12.28
CA THR A 180 -0.01 -10.31 -12.93
C THR A 180 1.27 -9.46 -13.02
N GLU A 181 2.41 -10.12 -13.28
CA GLU A 181 3.67 -9.42 -13.54
C GLU A 181 3.56 -8.49 -14.76
N ASP A 182 2.86 -8.92 -15.81
CA ASP A 182 2.61 -8.07 -16.99
C ASP A 182 1.83 -6.81 -16.63
N GLN A 183 0.76 -6.95 -15.84
CA GLN A 183 -0.03 -5.81 -15.36
C GLN A 183 0.81 -4.89 -14.47
N PHE A 184 1.67 -5.43 -13.64
CA PHE A 184 2.60 -4.66 -12.84
C PHE A 184 3.57 -3.86 -13.73
N ASN A 185 4.17 -4.48 -14.74
CA ASN A 185 5.05 -3.83 -15.71
C ASN A 185 4.33 -2.71 -16.48
N ILE A 186 3.07 -2.93 -16.85
CA ILE A 186 2.22 -1.90 -17.48
C ILE A 186 2.04 -0.68 -16.55
N ILE A 187 1.77 -0.91 -15.25
CA ILE A 187 1.65 0.17 -14.28
C ILE A 187 2.96 0.94 -14.17
N LEU A 188 4.09 0.27 -14.00
CA LEU A 188 5.41 0.90 -13.87
C LEU A 188 5.71 1.81 -15.07
N LYS A 189 5.48 1.30 -16.27
CA LYS A 189 5.69 2.06 -17.51
C LYS A 189 4.73 3.26 -17.60
N ALA A 190 3.45 3.07 -17.34
CA ALA A 190 2.44 4.13 -17.44
C ALA A 190 2.65 5.23 -16.39
N THR A 191 3.11 4.87 -15.20
CA THR A 191 3.44 5.82 -14.13
C THR A 191 4.81 6.47 -14.29
N LYS A 192 5.57 6.14 -15.34
CA LYS A 192 6.94 6.63 -15.59
C LYS A 192 7.86 6.38 -14.41
N SER A 193 7.71 5.23 -13.78
CA SER A 193 8.49 4.83 -12.61
C SER A 193 9.97 4.69 -12.93
N ASP A 194 10.81 5.09 -11.98
CA ASP A 194 12.24 4.81 -12.06
C ASP A 194 12.48 3.32 -11.76
N GLU A 195 12.91 2.59 -12.79
CA GLU A 195 13.15 1.15 -12.68
C GLU A 195 14.44 0.81 -11.91
N SER A 196 15.22 1.79 -11.49
CA SER A 196 16.43 1.57 -10.67
C SER A 196 16.16 0.89 -9.33
N PHE A 197 14.93 1.00 -8.81
CA PHE A 197 14.48 0.32 -7.59
C PHE A 197 13.95 -1.10 -7.84
N ILE A 198 13.93 -1.55 -9.09
CA ILE A 198 13.32 -2.82 -9.46
C ILE A 198 14.42 -3.82 -9.77
N ILE A 199 14.31 -5.00 -9.18
CA ILE A 199 15.18 -6.13 -9.44
C ILE A 199 14.38 -7.31 -9.99
N ASN A 200 15.00 -8.06 -10.87
CA ASN A 200 14.45 -9.26 -11.49
C ASN A 200 14.61 -10.49 -10.58
#